data_f4d3bea4ee79fde9f293aca1143fa6d9
#
_entry.id   f4d3bea4ee79fde9f293aca1143fa6d9
#
_cell.length_a   1.000
_cell.length_b   1.000
_cell.length_c   1.000
_cell.angle_alpha   90.00
_cell.angle_beta   90.00
_cell.angle_gamma   90.00
#
_symmetry.space_group_name_H-M   'P 1'
#
loop_
_entity.id
_entity.type
_entity.pdbx_description
1 polymer ?
#
loop_
_entity_poly.entity_id
_entity_poly.type
_entity_poly.pdbx_seq_one_letter_code
_entity_poly.pdbx_strand_id
1 'polypeptide(L)'
;MKKLFLFTASISVLSLAGCGNGKTDDANAGVPQGMVAADLSAQGLSVLLHVPDSTVGPLEIISNAQGGADVKVGKNFQMTITEGAGDFEIKKNDITTDAVRKFVKYIVEEPNALVWEWQIEGMEPEFHFYTVVKAGEKSFEVRDVEGEIFSEKAATQMLYAAKSIRLKVAKAES
;
A
#
# COMPACT_ATOMS: atom_id res chain seq x y z
N MET A 1 -64.65 24.16 -33.16
CA MET A 1 -63.48 24.56 -33.92
C MET A 1 -62.27 24.45 -32.97
N LYS A 2 -61.53 23.36 -33.07
CA LYS A 2 -60.37 23.05 -32.20
C LYS A 2 -59.10 23.32 -33.01
N LYS A 3 -58.28 24.29 -32.60
CA LYS A 3 -56.98 24.58 -33.20
C LYS A 3 -55.93 23.71 -32.50
N LEU A 4 -55.33 22.83 -33.30
CA LEU A 4 -54.21 21.95 -32.91
C LEU A 4 -52.92 22.72 -33.11
N PHE A 5 -52.17 23.01 -32.04
CA PHE A 5 -50.81 23.58 -32.15
C PHE A 5 -49.78 22.44 -32.09
N LEU A 6 -49.10 22.26 -33.22
CA LEU A 6 -47.93 21.37 -33.31
C LEU A 6 -46.71 22.15 -32.80
N PHE A 7 -46.10 21.66 -31.72
CA PHE A 7 -44.78 22.11 -31.25
C PHE A 7 -43.73 21.12 -31.77
N THR A 8 -42.96 21.60 -32.72
CA THR A 8 -41.75 20.90 -33.19
C THR A 8 -40.59 21.25 -32.27
N ALA A 9 -40.17 20.27 -31.43
CA ALA A 9 -38.97 20.37 -30.63
C ALA A 9 -37.75 19.96 -31.46
N SER A 10 -36.89 20.91 -31.83
CA SER A 10 -35.59 20.62 -32.42
C SER A 10 -34.60 20.22 -31.35
N ILE A 11 -34.18 18.95 -31.37
CA ILE A 11 -33.11 18.43 -30.52
C ILE A 11 -31.80 18.69 -31.24
N SER A 12 -31.04 19.68 -30.75
CA SER A 12 -29.66 19.91 -31.17
C SER A 12 -28.72 18.96 -30.40
N VAL A 13 -28.23 17.96 -31.10
CA VAL A 13 -27.17 17.06 -30.58
C VAL A 13 -25.83 17.78 -30.71
N LEU A 14 -25.30 18.30 -29.59
CA LEU A 14 -23.88 18.71 -29.52
C LEU A 14 -23.03 17.48 -29.34
N SER A 15 -22.40 17.02 -30.41
CA SER A 15 -21.31 16.03 -30.35
C SER A 15 -20.02 16.73 -29.89
N LEU A 16 -19.70 16.58 -28.60
CA LEU A 16 -18.38 16.90 -28.08
C LEU A 16 -17.43 15.75 -28.46
N ALA A 17 -16.76 15.87 -29.59
CA ALA A 17 -15.62 15.05 -29.93
C ALA A 17 -14.41 15.56 -29.13
N GLY A 18 -14.23 15.04 -27.92
CA GLY A 18 -13.02 15.20 -27.11
C GLY A 18 -12.06 14.06 -27.43
N CYS A 19 -11.31 14.13 -28.52
CA CYS A 19 -10.11 13.30 -28.70
C CYS A 19 -9.00 13.85 -27.82
N GLY A 20 -8.80 13.23 -26.67
CA GLY A 20 -7.63 13.39 -25.83
C GLY A 20 -7.03 12.01 -25.54
N ASN A 21 -6.41 11.37 -26.56
CA ASN A 21 -5.61 10.16 -26.37
C ASN A 21 -4.22 10.55 -25.87
N GLY A 22 -4.15 11.15 -24.68
CA GLY A 22 -2.94 11.17 -23.88
C GLY A 22 -2.97 9.94 -22.99
N LYS A 23 -2.19 8.91 -23.30
CA LYS A 23 -1.78 7.93 -22.29
C LYS A 23 -0.93 8.70 -21.28
N THR A 24 -1.55 9.34 -20.32
CA THR A 24 -0.89 9.69 -19.08
C THR A 24 -0.66 8.35 -18.38
N ASP A 25 0.61 7.98 -18.21
CA ASP A 25 0.99 6.98 -17.23
C ASP A 25 0.57 7.55 -15.87
N ASP A 26 -0.70 7.36 -15.55
CA ASP A 26 -1.27 7.88 -14.32
C ASP A 26 -0.79 6.96 -13.22
N ALA A 27 0.22 7.41 -12.46
CA ALA A 27 0.71 6.70 -11.29
C ALA A 27 -0.45 6.36 -10.32
N ASN A 28 -1.56 7.09 -10.43
CA ASN A 28 -2.77 6.89 -9.66
C ASN A 28 -3.81 5.98 -10.35
N ALA A 29 -3.53 5.42 -11.54
CA ALA A 29 -4.45 4.48 -12.17
C ALA A 29 -4.67 3.25 -11.28
N GLY A 30 -5.93 2.99 -10.91
CA GLY A 30 -6.30 1.87 -10.04
C GLY A 30 -6.01 2.07 -8.55
N VAL A 31 -5.66 3.28 -8.11
CA VAL A 31 -5.49 3.59 -6.68
C VAL A 31 -6.86 3.63 -6.00
N PRO A 32 -7.07 2.90 -4.88
CA PRO A 32 -8.31 2.92 -4.13
C PRO A 32 -8.63 4.31 -3.57
N GLN A 33 -9.93 4.57 -3.32
CA GLN A 33 -10.36 5.81 -2.66
C GLN A 33 -9.70 5.96 -1.28
N GLY A 34 -9.22 7.15 -0.96
CA GLY A 34 -8.51 7.46 0.30
C GLY A 34 -7.05 7.01 0.31
N MET A 35 -6.53 6.61 -0.85
CA MET A 35 -5.13 6.22 -1.04
C MET A 35 -4.47 7.09 -2.12
N VAL A 36 -3.15 7.13 -2.11
CA VAL A 36 -2.32 7.75 -3.15
C VAL A 36 -1.18 6.80 -3.52
N ALA A 37 -0.61 6.96 -4.72
CA ALA A 37 0.60 6.23 -5.09
C ALA A 37 1.84 6.92 -4.51
N ALA A 38 2.62 6.17 -3.73
CA ALA A 38 3.95 6.58 -3.26
C ALA A 38 5.02 6.00 -4.18
N ASP A 39 5.94 6.85 -4.62
CA ASP A 39 7.06 6.50 -5.51
C ASP A 39 8.35 6.39 -4.70
N LEU A 40 8.96 5.22 -4.66
CA LEU A 40 10.18 4.94 -3.89
C LEU A 40 11.47 5.05 -4.71
N SER A 41 11.40 5.58 -5.94
CA SER A 41 12.58 5.68 -6.82
C SER A 41 13.69 6.54 -6.24
N ALA A 42 13.36 7.59 -5.50
CA ALA A 42 14.33 8.45 -4.82
C ALA A 42 15.12 7.72 -3.72
N GLN A 43 14.61 6.59 -3.21
CA GLN A 43 15.25 5.72 -2.23
C GLN A 43 15.96 4.51 -2.90
N GLY A 44 16.07 4.51 -4.22
CA GLY A 44 16.71 3.44 -4.99
C GLY A 44 15.80 2.23 -5.29
N LEU A 45 14.54 2.26 -4.85
CA LEU A 45 13.56 1.21 -5.10
C LEU A 45 12.63 1.63 -6.25
N SER A 46 12.81 1.05 -7.45
CA SER A 46 12.00 1.40 -8.64
C SER A 46 10.58 0.81 -8.56
N VAL A 47 9.86 1.13 -7.48
CA VAL A 47 8.49 0.64 -7.23
C VAL A 47 7.55 1.76 -6.81
N LEU A 48 6.28 1.49 -7.02
CA LEU A 48 5.15 2.26 -6.52
C LEU A 48 4.35 1.39 -5.55
N LEU A 49 3.75 2.00 -4.52
CA LEU A 49 2.78 1.34 -3.65
C LEU A 49 1.64 2.31 -3.31
N HIS A 50 0.50 1.77 -2.89
CA HIS A 50 -0.60 2.60 -2.42
C HIS A 50 -0.46 2.85 -0.91
N VAL A 51 -0.52 4.11 -0.52
CA VAL A 51 -0.49 4.54 0.89
C VAL A 51 -1.71 5.40 1.20
N PRO A 52 -2.14 5.54 2.46
CA PRO A 52 -3.19 6.47 2.83
C PRO A 52 -2.90 7.88 2.33
N ASP A 53 -3.94 8.63 1.98
CA ASP A 53 -3.81 10.02 1.54
C ASP A 53 -3.52 10.98 2.71
N SER A 54 -3.35 12.26 2.39
CA SER A 54 -3.01 13.31 3.35
C SER A 54 -4.06 13.56 4.45
N THR A 55 -5.25 12.97 4.36
CA THR A 55 -6.27 13.06 5.42
C THR A 55 -5.89 12.26 6.67
N VAL A 56 -5.03 11.23 6.51
CA VAL A 56 -4.50 10.42 7.63
C VAL A 56 -3.27 11.06 8.26
N GLY A 57 -2.45 11.75 7.45
CA GLY A 57 -1.24 12.42 7.90
C GLY A 57 -0.29 12.76 6.75
N PRO A 58 0.84 13.44 7.03
CA PRO A 58 1.86 13.68 6.02
C PRO A 58 2.50 12.36 5.59
N LEU A 59 2.78 12.23 4.28
CA LEU A 59 3.60 11.15 3.74
C LEU A 59 5.08 11.51 3.91
N GLU A 60 5.82 10.63 4.57
CA GLU A 60 7.27 10.70 4.73
C GLU A 60 7.89 9.43 4.15
N ILE A 61 8.92 9.57 3.31
CA ILE A 61 9.67 8.45 2.72
C ILE A 61 11.15 8.70 2.99
N ILE A 62 11.78 7.82 3.77
CA ILE A 62 13.14 7.99 4.26
C ILE A 62 13.94 6.76 3.87
N SER A 63 15.15 6.97 3.31
CA SER A 63 16.08 5.84 3.08
C SER A 63 16.54 5.28 4.43
N ASN A 64 16.53 3.96 4.57
CA ASN A 64 17.00 3.28 5.78
C ASN A 64 18.41 2.69 5.61
N ALA A 65 19.02 2.30 6.73
CA ALA A 65 20.39 1.78 6.75
C ALA A 65 20.54 0.41 6.06
N GLN A 66 19.44 -0.31 5.81
CA GLN A 66 19.43 -1.61 5.15
C GLN A 66 19.34 -1.49 3.61
N GLY A 67 19.43 -0.28 3.06
CA GLY A 67 19.34 -0.04 1.62
C GLY A 67 17.90 -0.05 1.08
N GLY A 68 16.92 0.15 1.95
CA GLY A 68 15.51 0.22 1.63
C GLY A 68 14.90 1.58 1.98
N ALA A 69 13.59 1.59 2.20
CA ALA A 69 12.84 2.78 2.56
C ALA A 69 11.90 2.52 3.74
N ASP A 70 11.81 3.50 4.63
CA ASP A 70 10.73 3.62 5.61
C ASP A 70 9.67 4.54 5.03
N VAL A 71 8.42 4.06 4.97
CA VAL A 71 7.27 4.80 4.47
C VAL A 71 6.30 5.02 5.62
N LYS A 72 6.01 6.29 5.93
CA LYS A 72 5.18 6.68 7.06
C LYS A 72 4.05 7.60 6.60
N VAL A 73 2.84 7.37 7.09
CA VAL A 73 1.69 8.29 6.95
C VAL A 73 1.03 8.45 8.30
N GLY A 74 1.34 9.56 8.97
CA GLY A 74 0.93 9.77 10.35
C GLY A 74 1.50 8.70 11.30
N LYS A 75 0.83 8.48 12.44
CA LYS A 75 1.32 7.56 13.49
C LYS A 75 0.97 6.08 13.27
N ASN A 76 -0.13 5.82 12.57
CA ASN A 76 -0.70 4.47 12.49
C ASN A 76 -0.35 3.72 11.20
N PHE A 77 0.48 4.30 10.35
CA PHE A 77 0.89 3.68 9.10
C PHE A 77 2.39 3.92 8.91
N GLN A 78 3.20 2.92 9.28
CA GLN A 78 4.65 3.01 9.20
C GLN A 78 5.21 1.64 8.83
N MET A 79 5.87 1.55 7.68
CA MET A 79 6.43 0.30 7.19
C MET A 79 7.84 0.48 6.66
N THR A 80 8.64 -0.56 6.78
CA THR A 80 9.97 -0.71 6.19
C THR A 80 9.86 -1.61 4.97
N ILE A 81 10.46 -1.19 3.85
CA ILE A 81 10.50 -1.92 2.58
C ILE A 81 11.96 -2.11 2.20
N THR A 82 12.38 -3.35 1.96
CA THR A 82 13.75 -3.70 1.56
C THR A 82 13.71 -4.66 0.39
N GLU A 83 14.59 -4.51 -0.61
CA GLU A 83 14.73 -5.49 -1.69
C GLU A 83 15.35 -6.77 -1.11
N GLY A 84 14.64 -7.89 -1.20
CA GLY A 84 15.06 -9.17 -0.65
C GLY A 84 13.94 -10.21 -0.71
N ALA A 85 14.34 -11.49 -0.68
CA ALA A 85 13.38 -12.60 -0.73
C ALA A 85 12.75 -12.92 0.63
N GLY A 86 13.36 -12.41 1.73
CA GLY A 86 12.95 -12.76 3.08
C GLY A 86 13.06 -14.27 3.37
N ASP A 87 12.83 -14.65 4.63
CA ASP A 87 12.71 -16.04 5.04
C ASP A 87 11.50 -16.21 5.96
N PHE A 88 10.44 -16.81 5.43
CA PHE A 88 9.18 -17.00 6.15
C PHE A 88 9.29 -17.98 7.30
N GLU A 89 10.09 -19.04 7.17
CA GLU A 89 10.25 -20.04 8.23
C GLU A 89 11.03 -19.44 9.40
N ILE A 90 12.11 -18.72 9.11
CA ILE A 90 12.84 -17.97 10.14
C ILE A 90 11.89 -16.97 10.80
N LYS A 91 11.13 -16.21 10.01
CA LYS A 91 10.21 -15.20 10.56
C LYS A 91 9.14 -15.81 11.47
N LYS A 92 8.52 -16.93 11.09
CA LYS A 92 7.56 -17.64 11.92
C LYS A 92 8.19 -18.17 13.22
N ASN A 93 9.41 -18.69 13.11
CA ASN A 93 10.15 -19.13 14.28
C ASN A 93 10.40 -17.96 15.24
N ASP A 94 10.89 -16.82 14.75
CA ASP A 94 11.14 -15.62 15.55
C ASP A 94 9.88 -15.12 16.25
N ILE A 95 8.73 -15.12 15.55
CA ILE A 95 7.43 -14.72 16.10
C ILE A 95 7.02 -15.61 17.28
N THR A 96 7.23 -16.92 17.17
CA THR A 96 6.71 -17.89 18.14
C THR A 96 7.67 -18.19 19.28
N THR A 97 8.97 -17.86 19.13
CA THR A 97 10.01 -18.13 20.11
C THR A 97 10.58 -16.89 20.79
N ASP A 98 9.98 -15.71 20.55
CA ASP A 98 10.40 -14.47 21.22
C ASP A 98 10.34 -14.63 22.74
N ALA A 99 11.43 -14.25 23.42
CA ALA A 99 11.58 -14.46 24.86
C ALA A 99 10.80 -13.45 25.71
N VAL A 100 10.41 -12.32 25.14
CA VAL A 100 9.74 -11.20 25.82
C VAL A 100 8.28 -11.09 25.43
N ARG A 101 8.00 -11.29 24.15
CA ARG A 101 6.66 -11.16 23.55
C ARG A 101 6.03 -12.53 23.38
N LYS A 102 4.99 -12.79 24.11
CA LYS A 102 4.23 -14.04 23.98
C LYS A 102 3.38 -14.00 22.71
N PHE A 103 3.65 -14.91 21.79
CA PHE A 103 2.78 -15.11 20.63
C PHE A 103 1.37 -15.52 21.08
N VAL A 104 0.35 -14.86 20.57
CA VAL A 104 -1.06 -15.14 20.86
C VAL A 104 -1.69 -15.90 19.70
N LYS A 105 -1.71 -15.28 18.51
CA LYS A 105 -2.32 -15.87 17.31
C LYS A 105 -1.86 -15.17 16.03
N TYR A 106 -2.08 -15.81 14.90
CA TYR A 106 -2.10 -15.14 13.61
C TYR A 106 -3.51 -14.58 13.34
N ILE A 107 -3.57 -13.32 12.88
CA ILE A 107 -4.77 -12.67 12.34
C ILE A 107 -4.88 -12.99 10.85
N VAL A 108 -3.73 -12.94 10.15
CA VAL A 108 -3.58 -13.36 8.76
C VAL A 108 -2.40 -14.32 8.71
N GLU A 109 -2.60 -15.47 8.10
CA GLU A 109 -1.55 -16.45 7.82
C GLU A 109 -1.71 -16.96 6.38
N GLU A 110 -0.89 -16.42 5.49
CA GLU A 110 -0.83 -16.78 4.08
C GLU A 110 0.60 -17.25 3.75
N PRO A 111 0.83 -17.92 2.60
CA PRO A 111 2.18 -18.41 2.24
C PRO A 111 3.26 -17.34 2.18
N ASN A 112 2.89 -16.08 1.97
CA ASN A 112 3.80 -14.94 1.83
C ASN A 112 3.38 -13.70 2.65
N ALA A 113 2.44 -13.84 3.59
CA ALA A 113 1.96 -12.74 4.40
C ALA A 113 1.50 -13.18 5.79
N LEU A 114 1.90 -12.44 6.80
CA LEU A 114 1.53 -12.63 8.20
C LEU A 114 1.03 -11.32 8.79
N VAL A 115 -0.02 -11.41 9.60
CA VAL A 115 -0.37 -10.43 10.64
C VAL A 115 -0.53 -11.22 11.91
N TRP A 116 0.10 -10.80 13.00
CA TRP A 116 0.04 -11.53 14.25
C TRP A 116 -0.14 -10.61 15.45
N GLU A 117 -0.57 -11.19 16.54
CA GLU A 117 -0.71 -10.58 17.84
C GLU A 117 0.37 -11.10 18.78
N TRP A 118 1.09 -10.17 19.40
CA TRP A 118 1.95 -10.42 20.56
C TRP A 118 1.37 -9.81 21.82
N GLN A 119 1.68 -10.38 22.96
CA GLN A 119 1.32 -9.88 24.27
C GLN A 119 2.54 -9.82 25.18
N ILE A 120 2.78 -8.64 25.73
CA ILE A 120 3.70 -8.45 26.86
C ILE A 120 2.85 -8.38 28.12
N GLU A 121 3.25 -9.08 29.19
CA GLU A 121 2.51 -9.11 30.45
C GLU A 121 2.32 -7.69 31.02
N GLY A 122 1.08 -7.31 31.29
CA GLY A 122 0.72 -5.99 31.82
C GLY A 122 0.68 -4.85 30.79
N MET A 123 0.88 -5.13 29.49
CA MET A 123 0.78 -4.15 28.40
C MET A 123 -0.40 -4.44 27.48
N GLU A 124 -0.79 -3.48 26.68
CA GLU A 124 -1.77 -3.67 25.61
C GLU A 124 -1.23 -4.61 24.53
N PRO A 125 -2.09 -5.36 23.81
CA PRO A 125 -1.66 -6.20 22.70
C PRO A 125 -0.95 -5.41 21.60
N GLU A 126 0.10 -6.01 21.04
CA GLU A 126 0.85 -5.46 19.91
C GLU A 126 0.52 -6.25 18.65
N PHE A 127 0.29 -5.54 17.54
CA PHE A 127 0.01 -6.16 16.25
C PHE A 127 1.08 -5.76 15.25
N HIS A 128 1.55 -6.74 14.52
CA HIS A 128 2.63 -6.60 13.56
C HIS A 128 2.27 -7.26 12.24
N PHE A 129 2.96 -6.91 11.17
CA PHE A 129 2.83 -7.60 9.90
C PHE A 129 4.19 -7.87 9.25
N TYR A 130 4.19 -8.86 8.39
CA TYR A 130 5.32 -9.22 7.55
C TYR A 130 4.81 -9.80 6.24
N THR A 131 5.42 -9.40 5.12
CA THR A 131 5.10 -9.98 3.82
C THR A 131 6.29 -9.91 2.88
N VAL A 132 6.33 -10.84 1.92
CA VAL A 132 7.24 -10.79 0.79
C VAL A 132 6.43 -10.63 -0.49
N VAL A 133 6.65 -9.55 -1.20
CA VAL A 133 5.93 -9.20 -2.43
C VAL A 133 6.87 -9.29 -3.62
N LYS A 134 6.41 -9.94 -4.70
CA LYS A 134 7.11 -9.95 -5.98
C LYS A 134 6.61 -8.82 -6.88
N ALA A 135 7.53 -8.04 -7.43
CA ALA A 135 7.25 -7.06 -8.46
C ALA A 135 8.24 -7.27 -9.61
N GLY A 136 7.76 -7.86 -10.72
CA GLY A 136 8.61 -8.35 -11.81
C GLY A 136 9.54 -9.46 -11.33
N GLU A 137 10.83 -9.32 -11.58
CA GLU A 137 11.88 -10.29 -11.16
C GLU A 137 12.39 -10.04 -9.73
N LYS A 138 12.00 -8.91 -9.12
CA LYS A 138 12.45 -8.53 -7.78
C LYS A 138 11.45 -8.97 -6.72
N SER A 139 11.97 -9.26 -5.53
CA SER A 139 11.19 -9.50 -4.32
C SER A 139 11.48 -8.40 -3.31
N PHE A 140 10.46 -8.05 -2.55
CA PHE A 140 10.54 -7.02 -1.51
C PHE A 140 10.00 -7.59 -0.21
N GLU A 141 10.84 -7.53 0.81
CA GLU A 141 10.44 -7.79 2.18
C GLU A 141 9.83 -6.52 2.76
N VAL A 142 8.63 -6.63 3.32
CA VAL A 142 7.89 -5.51 3.90
C VAL A 142 7.40 -5.89 5.29
N ARG A 143 7.64 -5.00 6.23
CA ARG A 143 7.23 -5.16 7.64
C ARG A 143 6.86 -3.80 8.23
N ASP A 144 6.24 -3.80 9.38
CA ASP A 144 6.09 -2.59 10.17
C ASP A 144 7.44 -2.08 10.67
N VAL A 145 7.52 -0.76 10.93
CA VAL A 145 8.73 -0.14 11.49
C VAL A 145 8.97 -0.68 12.90
N GLU A 146 10.21 -1.07 13.18
CA GLU A 146 10.61 -1.64 14.44
C GLU A 146 10.50 -0.63 15.60
N GLY A 147 10.02 -1.09 16.76
CA GLY A 147 9.87 -0.28 17.97
C GLY A 147 8.56 0.50 18.05
N GLU A 148 7.71 0.41 17.04
CA GLU A 148 6.38 1.02 17.05
C GLU A 148 5.31 -0.04 17.37
N ILE A 149 4.23 0.41 18.00
CA ILE A 149 3.10 -0.44 18.38
C ILE A 149 1.89 -0.07 17.52
N PHE A 150 1.28 -1.06 16.89
CA PHE A 150 0.13 -0.87 16.02
C PHE A 150 -1.10 -1.61 16.51
N SER A 151 -2.28 -1.14 16.11
CA SER A 151 -3.52 -1.88 16.26
C SER A 151 -3.65 -2.95 15.17
N GLU A 152 -4.50 -3.95 15.38
CA GLU A 152 -4.83 -4.98 14.39
C GLU A 152 -5.23 -4.35 13.04
N LYS A 153 -6.10 -3.32 13.10
CA LYS A 153 -6.54 -2.60 11.90
C LYS A 153 -5.38 -1.96 11.16
N ALA A 154 -4.45 -1.32 11.88
CA ALA A 154 -3.30 -0.65 11.27
C ALA A 154 -2.34 -1.66 10.62
N ALA A 155 -1.99 -2.74 11.32
CA ALA A 155 -1.14 -3.81 10.79
C ALA A 155 -1.75 -4.46 9.54
N THR A 156 -3.05 -4.74 9.56
CA THR A 156 -3.78 -5.29 8.42
C THR A 156 -3.81 -4.31 7.24
N GLN A 157 -4.02 -3.02 7.50
CA GLN A 157 -4.02 -1.98 6.46
C GLN A 157 -2.64 -1.85 5.80
N MET A 158 -1.56 -1.89 6.58
CA MET A 158 -0.18 -1.88 6.08
C MET A 158 0.12 -3.11 5.22
N LEU A 159 -0.35 -4.30 5.62
CA LEU A 159 -0.23 -5.50 4.79
C LEU A 159 -0.92 -5.34 3.43
N TYR A 160 -2.14 -4.82 3.38
CA TYR A 160 -2.84 -4.57 2.11
C TYR A 160 -2.12 -3.54 1.24
N ALA A 161 -1.58 -2.49 1.84
CA ALA A 161 -0.77 -1.51 1.14
C ALA A 161 0.52 -2.15 0.57
N ALA A 162 1.22 -2.97 1.35
CA ALA A 162 2.39 -3.72 0.89
C ALA A 162 2.08 -4.61 -0.32
N LYS A 163 0.94 -5.30 -0.33
CA LYS A 163 0.48 -6.12 -1.47
C LYS A 163 0.22 -5.30 -2.75
N SER A 164 0.12 -3.98 -2.67
CA SER A 164 -0.02 -3.10 -3.84
C SER A 164 1.30 -2.75 -4.53
N ILE A 165 2.43 -3.18 -4.00
CA ILE A 165 3.75 -2.91 -4.57
C ILE A 165 3.82 -3.41 -6.01
N ARG A 166 4.21 -2.53 -6.93
CA ARG A 166 4.41 -2.82 -8.35
C ARG A 166 5.61 -2.09 -8.89
N LEU A 167 6.22 -2.61 -9.96
CA LEU A 167 7.29 -1.90 -10.64
C LEU A 167 6.79 -0.55 -11.17
N LYS A 168 7.61 0.46 -11.02
CA LYS A 168 7.45 1.71 -11.74
C LYS A 168 7.87 1.48 -13.19
N VAL A 169 6.93 1.63 -14.11
CA VAL A 169 7.24 1.56 -15.55
C VAL A 169 8.08 2.78 -15.91
N ALA A 170 9.28 2.55 -16.46
CA ALA A 170 10.08 3.64 -17.00
C ALA A 170 9.30 4.29 -18.15
N LYS A 171 9.19 5.62 -18.12
CA LYS A 171 8.60 6.37 -19.23
C LYS A 171 9.51 6.16 -20.44
N ALA A 172 9.01 5.56 -21.53
CA ALA A 172 9.76 5.50 -22.77
C ALA A 172 10.04 6.94 -23.21
N GLU A 173 11.30 7.34 -23.23
CA GLU A 173 11.71 8.59 -23.83
C GLU A 173 11.41 8.50 -25.33
N SER A 174 10.50 9.35 -25.80
CA SER A 174 10.11 9.50 -27.21
C SER A 174 10.86 10.65 -27.84
#